data_f9f508271e272a11b8d1bc0304d67473
#
_entry.id   f9f508271e272a11b8d1bc0304d67473
#
_cell.length_a   1.000
_cell.length_b   1.000
_cell.length_c   1.000
_cell.angle_alpha   90.00
_cell.angle_beta   90.00
_cell.angle_gamma   90.00
#
_symmetry.space_group_name_H-M   'P 1'
#
loop_
_entity.id
_entity.type
_entity.pdbx_description
1 polymer ?
#
loop_
_entity_poly.entity_id
_entity_poly.type
_entity_poly.pdbx_seq_one_letter_code
_entity_poly.pdbx_strand_id
1 'polypeptide(L)'
;MISGAMTTGPHLGALAASERLPQGLLHWMIGVHNLYIYGGLLRRIIDPAAAAPLGDLDMIALDAKLMEVMTERFGIVFRRVNTTITRTPYFIGKAGHGDAKIVHLALLRSHEQAMRYVMNNQLDIDRLALSNHHLFYDANFDLDALCNAIRAKRATRVRGTRDMTLFARNRPQIEHHYEVRLRRKGYTVID
;
A
#
# COMPACT_ATOMS: atom_id res chain seq x y z
N MET A 1 -10.68 -3.20 14.40
CA MET A 1 -10.41 -2.38 13.21
C MET A 1 -11.29 -1.16 13.27
N ILE A 2 -10.73 0.00 13.00
CA ILE A 2 -11.42 1.29 13.02
C ILE A 2 -11.22 1.93 11.64
N SER A 3 -12.19 2.71 11.18
CA SER A 3 -12.08 3.49 9.95
C SER A 3 -12.30 4.97 10.25
N GLY A 4 -11.51 5.84 9.61
CA GLY A 4 -11.66 7.29 9.65
C GLY A 4 -11.79 7.84 8.24
N ALA A 5 -12.59 8.89 8.05
CA ALA A 5 -12.67 9.58 6.77
C ALA A 5 -11.36 10.32 6.49
N MET A 6 -10.81 10.14 5.31
CA MET A 6 -9.63 10.87 4.84
C MET A 6 -10.03 11.89 3.80
N THR A 7 -9.81 13.16 4.10
CA THR A 7 -9.97 14.22 3.09
C THR A 7 -8.74 14.21 2.19
N THR A 8 -8.88 13.67 0.99
CA THR A 8 -7.83 13.69 -0.02
C THR A 8 -7.88 15.05 -0.73
N GLY A 9 -6.90 15.88 -0.42
CA GLY A 9 -6.82 17.23 -0.92
C GLY A 9 -6.30 17.36 -2.36
N PRO A 10 -6.16 18.58 -2.87
CA PRO A 10 -5.71 18.89 -4.24
C PRO A 10 -4.31 18.39 -4.59
N HIS A 11 -3.53 17.93 -3.60
CA HIS A 11 -2.16 17.44 -3.80
C HIS A 11 -2.06 16.11 -4.58
N LEU A 12 -3.16 15.35 -4.72
CA LEU A 12 -3.12 14.06 -5.45
C LEU A 12 -2.78 14.25 -6.93
N GLY A 13 -3.27 15.30 -7.55
CA GLY A 13 -2.94 15.63 -8.94
C GLY A 13 -1.45 15.97 -9.11
N ALA A 14 -0.92 16.77 -8.19
CA ALA A 14 0.51 17.11 -8.17
C ALA A 14 1.38 15.88 -7.90
N LEU A 15 0.96 15.00 -6.98
CA LEU A 15 1.63 13.74 -6.71
C LEU A 15 1.63 12.84 -7.95
N ALA A 16 0.48 12.66 -8.61
CA ALA A 16 0.39 11.84 -9.81
C ALA A 16 1.31 12.36 -10.92
N ALA A 17 1.35 13.69 -11.14
CA ALA A 17 2.21 14.32 -12.12
C ALA A 17 3.69 14.16 -11.79
N SER A 18 4.10 14.39 -10.54
CA SER A 18 5.50 14.24 -10.10
C SER A 18 6.02 12.81 -10.23
N GLU A 19 5.14 11.83 -10.04
CA GLU A 19 5.46 10.40 -10.13
C GLU A 19 5.18 9.79 -11.52
N ARG A 20 4.77 10.63 -12.49
CA ARG A 20 4.45 10.22 -13.88
C ARG A 20 3.39 9.14 -13.98
N LEU A 21 2.41 9.17 -13.09
CA LEU A 21 1.29 8.25 -13.10
C LEU A 21 0.24 8.68 -14.14
N PRO A 22 -0.55 7.76 -14.69
CA PRO A 22 -1.68 8.10 -15.56
C PRO A 22 -2.62 9.10 -14.89
N GLN A 23 -3.09 10.06 -15.67
CA GLN A 23 -4.00 11.10 -15.19
C GLN A 23 -5.26 10.47 -14.58
N GLY A 24 -5.66 10.95 -13.41
CA GLY A 24 -6.84 10.46 -12.69
C GLY A 24 -6.67 9.11 -11.98
N LEU A 25 -5.56 8.38 -12.16
CA LEU A 25 -5.35 7.07 -11.55
C LEU A 25 -5.47 7.13 -10.03
N LEU A 26 -4.77 8.04 -9.37
CA LEU A 26 -4.79 8.15 -7.90
C LEU A 26 -6.19 8.49 -7.36
N HIS A 27 -6.91 9.41 -8.00
CA HIS A 27 -8.27 9.76 -7.60
C HIS A 27 -9.21 8.56 -7.74
N TRP A 28 -9.09 7.82 -8.86
CA TRP A 28 -9.88 6.63 -9.07
C TRP A 28 -9.56 5.55 -8.04
N MET A 29 -8.27 5.27 -7.79
CA MET A 29 -7.84 4.26 -6.82
C MET A 29 -8.36 4.54 -5.40
N ILE A 30 -8.38 5.80 -5.00
CA ILE A 30 -8.83 6.22 -3.66
C ILE A 30 -10.35 6.11 -3.53
N GLY A 31 -11.09 6.46 -4.58
CA GLY A 31 -12.56 6.52 -4.56
C GLY A 31 -13.26 5.21 -4.88
N VAL A 32 -12.56 4.23 -5.46
CA VAL A 32 -13.21 2.99 -5.87
C VAL A 32 -13.37 2.01 -4.69
N HIS A 33 -14.52 1.34 -4.65
CA HIS A 33 -14.78 0.29 -3.67
C HIS A 33 -13.96 -0.97 -3.98
N ASN A 34 -13.70 -1.77 -2.96
CA ASN A 34 -13.03 -3.07 -3.08
C ASN A 34 -11.58 -3.02 -3.59
N LEU A 35 -10.98 -1.82 -3.65
CA LEU A 35 -9.56 -1.62 -3.88
C LEU A 35 -8.93 -0.97 -2.65
N TYR A 36 -7.87 -1.56 -2.14
CA TYR A 36 -7.15 -1.07 -0.97
C TYR A 36 -5.74 -0.69 -1.36
N ILE A 37 -5.35 0.53 -1.04
CA ILE A 37 -4.00 1.07 -1.18
C ILE A 37 -3.30 0.92 0.16
N TYR A 38 -2.07 0.42 0.17
CA TYR A 38 -1.27 0.31 1.40
C TYR A 38 0.22 0.59 1.11
N GLY A 39 1.06 0.48 2.14
CA GLY A 39 2.51 0.58 1.98
C GLY A 39 3.02 1.95 1.53
N GLY A 40 3.95 1.94 0.57
CA GLY A 40 4.69 3.15 0.14
C GLY A 40 3.81 4.26 -0.42
N LEU A 41 2.83 3.92 -1.23
CA LEU A 41 1.91 4.90 -1.82
C LEU A 41 1.05 5.57 -0.74
N LEU A 42 0.51 4.79 0.20
CA LEU A 42 -0.32 5.35 1.26
C LEU A 42 0.48 6.30 2.15
N ARG A 43 1.72 5.94 2.52
CA ARG A 43 2.60 6.86 3.26
C ARG A 43 2.86 8.14 2.49
N ARG A 44 3.00 8.08 1.17
CA ARG A 44 3.19 9.26 0.33
C ARG A 44 1.94 10.14 0.23
N ILE A 45 0.75 9.54 0.29
CA ILE A 45 -0.53 10.28 0.37
C ILE A 45 -0.65 11.00 1.72
N ILE A 46 -0.23 10.38 2.82
CA ILE A 46 -0.25 10.95 4.17
C ILE A 46 0.82 12.04 4.36
N ASP A 47 1.99 11.85 3.75
CA ASP A 47 3.11 12.81 3.77
C ASP A 47 3.51 13.21 2.34
N PRO A 48 2.78 14.14 1.73
CA PRO A 48 3.07 14.60 0.36
C PRO A 48 4.38 15.37 0.24
N ALA A 49 4.90 15.90 1.33
CA ALA A 49 6.17 16.63 1.38
C ALA A 49 7.41 15.71 1.36
N ALA A 50 7.22 14.38 1.45
CA ALA A 50 8.34 13.45 1.41
C ALA A 50 9.13 13.58 0.09
N ALA A 51 10.43 13.86 0.18
CA ALA A 51 11.30 14.07 -0.98
C ALA A 51 11.67 12.77 -1.72
N ALA A 52 11.61 11.62 -1.02
CA ALA A 52 11.95 10.34 -1.62
C ALA A 52 10.94 9.95 -2.71
N PRO A 53 11.40 9.50 -3.89
CA PRO A 53 10.49 9.07 -4.95
C PRO A 53 9.61 7.90 -4.48
N LEU A 54 8.39 7.85 -5.03
CA LEU A 54 7.51 6.72 -4.85
C LEU A 54 8.17 5.45 -5.41
N GLY A 55 8.12 4.37 -4.66
CA GLY A 55 8.51 3.05 -5.15
C GLY A 55 7.37 2.40 -5.92
N ASP A 56 7.06 1.18 -5.54
CA ASP A 56 5.98 0.41 -6.13
C ASP A 56 4.61 0.88 -5.60
N LEU A 57 3.56 0.61 -6.37
CA LEU A 57 2.17 0.82 -5.98
C LEU A 57 1.62 -0.49 -5.42
N ASP A 58 1.49 -0.58 -4.11
CA ASP A 58 0.99 -1.79 -3.44
C ASP A 58 -0.53 -1.71 -3.25
N MET A 59 -1.25 -2.69 -3.79
CA MET A 59 -2.71 -2.74 -3.79
C MET A 59 -3.27 -4.12 -3.47
N ILE A 60 -4.48 -4.14 -2.95
CA ILE A 60 -5.32 -5.34 -2.82
C ILE A 60 -6.63 -5.07 -3.53
N ALA A 61 -7.05 -5.97 -4.41
CA ALA A 61 -8.39 -5.96 -5.01
C ALA A 61 -9.22 -7.11 -4.45
N LEU A 62 -10.52 -6.88 -4.25
CA LEU A 62 -11.48 -7.93 -3.91
C LEU A 62 -12.25 -8.44 -5.15
N ASP A 63 -12.13 -7.75 -6.27
CA ASP A 63 -12.77 -8.08 -7.53
C ASP A 63 -11.75 -8.02 -8.67
N ALA A 64 -11.65 -9.11 -9.44
CA ALA A 64 -10.77 -9.18 -10.60
C ALA A 64 -11.13 -8.16 -11.70
N LYS A 65 -12.40 -7.73 -11.79
CA LYS A 65 -12.85 -6.70 -12.73
C LYS A 65 -12.13 -5.36 -12.55
N LEU A 66 -11.61 -5.08 -11.34
CA LEU A 66 -10.82 -3.86 -11.11
C LEU A 66 -9.53 -3.84 -11.95
N MET A 67 -8.94 -5.00 -12.24
CA MET A 67 -7.78 -5.09 -13.15
C MET A 67 -8.17 -4.77 -14.60
N GLU A 68 -9.34 -5.22 -15.04
CA GLU A 68 -9.89 -4.91 -16.36
C GLU A 68 -10.10 -3.39 -16.50
N VAL A 69 -10.76 -2.77 -15.51
CA VAL A 69 -10.95 -1.31 -15.47
C VAL A 69 -9.63 -0.56 -15.47
N MET A 70 -8.62 -1.02 -14.71
CA MET A 70 -7.28 -0.41 -14.71
C MET A 70 -6.60 -0.54 -16.08
N THR A 71 -6.82 -1.65 -16.77
CA THR A 71 -6.27 -1.87 -18.12
C THR A 71 -6.95 -0.94 -19.13
N GLU A 72 -8.28 -0.89 -19.14
CA GLU A 72 -9.06 -0.10 -20.09
C GLU A 72 -8.86 1.41 -19.90
N ARG A 73 -8.88 1.89 -18.66
CA ARG A 73 -8.83 3.33 -18.37
C ARG A 73 -7.44 3.92 -18.27
N PHE A 74 -6.47 3.13 -17.82
CA PHE A 74 -5.12 3.62 -17.47
C PHE A 74 -4.00 2.88 -18.18
N GLY A 75 -4.32 1.90 -19.04
CA GLY A 75 -3.33 1.14 -19.79
C GLY A 75 -2.46 0.22 -18.93
N ILE A 76 -2.90 -0.16 -17.71
CA ILE A 76 -2.13 -1.00 -16.80
C ILE A 76 -2.41 -2.47 -17.11
N VAL A 77 -1.55 -3.10 -17.88
CA VAL A 77 -1.68 -4.52 -18.20
C VAL A 77 -1.06 -5.37 -17.09
N PHE A 78 -1.87 -6.24 -16.51
CA PHE A 78 -1.47 -7.12 -15.43
C PHE A 78 -1.04 -8.49 -15.94
N ARG A 79 0.03 -9.04 -15.34
CA ARG A 79 0.41 -10.44 -15.48
C ARG A 79 0.38 -11.13 -14.12
N ARG A 80 -0.15 -12.35 -14.10
CA ARG A 80 -0.08 -13.19 -12.89
C ARG A 80 1.36 -13.62 -12.65
N VAL A 81 1.79 -13.58 -11.41
CA VAL A 81 3.10 -14.07 -10.98
C VAL A 81 2.95 -15.08 -9.86
N ASN A 82 3.75 -16.13 -9.92
CA ASN A 82 3.88 -17.05 -8.80
C ASN A 82 4.85 -16.42 -7.80
N THR A 83 4.33 -16.14 -6.61
CA THR A 83 5.16 -15.62 -5.52
C THR A 83 5.29 -16.68 -4.43
N THR A 84 6.47 -16.75 -3.84
CA THR A 84 6.72 -17.58 -2.66
C THR A 84 6.43 -16.84 -1.35
N ILE A 85 5.97 -15.58 -1.44
CA ILE A 85 5.71 -14.70 -0.29
C ILE A 85 4.26 -14.80 0.16
N THR A 86 3.32 -14.85 -0.78
CA THR A 86 1.88 -14.91 -0.48
C THR A 86 1.24 -16.16 -1.10
N ARG A 87 0.22 -16.68 -0.44
CA ARG A 87 -0.62 -17.79 -0.93
C ARG A 87 -1.80 -17.32 -1.76
N THR A 88 -1.96 -16.01 -1.94
CA THR A 88 -3.04 -15.42 -2.71
C THR A 88 -2.63 -15.22 -4.16
N PRO A 89 -3.57 -15.17 -5.12
CA PRO A 89 -3.28 -14.75 -6.48
C PRO A 89 -2.63 -13.36 -6.47
N TYR A 90 -1.52 -13.24 -7.20
CA TYR A 90 -0.71 -12.04 -7.20
C TYR A 90 -0.39 -11.61 -8.62
N PHE A 91 -0.49 -10.32 -8.87
CA PHE A 91 -0.34 -9.75 -10.20
C PHE A 91 0.64 -8.58 -10.17
N ILE A 92 1.37 -8.42 -11.27
CA ILE A 92 2.25 -7.28 -11.48
C ILE A 92 1.83 -6.57 -12.76
N GLY A 93 1.70 -5.25 -12.68
CA GLY A 93 1.46 -4.36 -13.80
C GLY A 93 2.46 -3.21 -13.83
N LYS A 94 2.33 -2.34 -14.83
CA LYS A 94 3.12 -1.11 -14.93
C LYS A 94 2.18 0.07 -15.15
N ALA A 95 2.34 1.11 -14.36
CA ALA A 95 1.58 2.36 -14.46
C ALA A 95 2.46 3.49 -14.97
N GLY A 96 2.07 4.14 -16.08
CA GLY A 96 2.80 5.25 -16.70
C GLY A 96 3.69 4.82 -17.87
N HIS A 97 4.41 5.79 -18.41
CA HIS A 97 5.34 5.63 -19.54
C HIS A 97 6.78 5.90 -19.10
N GLY A 98 7.75 5.35 -19.82
CA GLY A 98 9.17 5.50 -19.48
C GLY A 98 9.52 4.80 -18.16
N ASP A 99 9.85 5.57 -17.12
CA ASP A 99 10.11 5.07 -15.76
C ASP A 99 8.83 4.66 -15.04
N ALA A 100 8.03 3.80 -15.68
CA ALA A 100 6.74 3.35 -15.18
C ALA A 100 6.86 2.72 -13.79
N LYS A 101 5.90 3.06 -12.91
CA LYS A 101 5.84 2.45 -11.57
C LYS A 101 5.34 1.02 -11.66
N ILE A 102 5.94 0.14 -10.90
CA ILE A 102 5.45 -1.23 -10.76
C ILE A 102 4.22 -1.22 -9.86
N VAL A 103 3.18 -1.87 -10.33
CA VAL A 103 1.94 -2.09 -9.58
C VAL A 103 1.94 -3.52 -9.07
N HIS A 104 1.90 -3.67 -7.77
CA HIS A 104 1.73 -4.94 -7.08
C HIS A 104 0.29 -5.08 -6.63
N LEU A 105 -0.41 -6.12 -7.09
CA LEU A 105 -1.81 -6.34 -6.76
C LEU A 105 -2.03 -7.76 -6.24
N ALA A 106 -2.48 -7.87 -4.99
CA ALA A 106 -2.98 -9.11 -4.42
C ALA A 106 -4.50 -9.19 -4.62
N LEU A 107 -5.00 -10.34 -5.09
CA LEU A 107 -6.43 -10.58 -5.23
C LEU A 107 -6.92 -11.39 -4.04
N LEU A 108 -7.80 -10.80 -3.24
CA LEU A 108 -8.37 -11.40 -2.03
C LEU A 108 -9.90 -11.52 -2.18
N ARG A 109 -10.52 -12.31 -1.30
CA ARG A 109 -11.94 -12.66 -1.42
C ARG A 109 -12.87 -11.80 -0.57
N SER A 110 -12.32 -11.09 0.43
CA SER A 110 -13.14 -10.31 1.36
C SER A 110 -12.35 -9.16 1.99
N HIS A 111 -13.09 -8.17 2.50
CA HIS A 111 -12.56 -7.10 3.32
C HIS A 111 -11.76 -7.63 4.52
N GLU A 112 -12.26 -8.65 5.19
CA GLU A 112 -11.57 -9.26 6.33
C GLU A 112 -10.19 -9.81 5.95
N GLN A 113 -10.11 -10.52 4.81
CA GLN A 113 -8.81 -11.01 4.31
C GLN A 113 -7.88 -9.86 3.92
N ALA A 114 -8.40 -8.80 3.30
CA ALA A 114 -7.60 -7.62 2.96
C ALA A 114 -7.02 -6.97 4.21
N MET A 115 -7.82 -6.83 5.25
CA MET A 115 -7.36 -6.26 6.52
C MET A 115 -6.36 -7.17 7.23
N ARG A 116 -6.60 -8.47 7.30
CA ARG A 116 -5.61 -9.43 7.83
C ARG A 116 -4.29 -9.33 7.08
N TYR A 117 -4.34 -9.18 5.76
CA TYR A 117 -3.15 -9.04 4.93
C TYR A 117 -2.35 -7.79 5.33
N VAL A 118 -3.00 -6.62 5.44
CA VAL A 118 -2.36 -5.35 5.80
C VAL A 118 -1.90 -5.35 7.25
N MET A 119 -2.77 -5.78 8.19
CA MET A 119 -2.45 -5.77 9.63
C MET A 119 -1.38 -6.80 10.01
N ASN A 120 -1.00 -7.69 9.11
CA ASN A 120 0.09 -8.63 9.31
C ASN A 120 1.50 -8.06 9.02
N ASN A 121 1.59 -6.77 8.68
CA ASN A 121 2.86 -6.09 8.52
C ASN A 121 3.60 -5.93 9.86
N GLN A 122 4.93 -5.94 9.81
CA GLN A 122 5.78 -5.86 11.02
C GLN A 122 5.90 -4.45 11.58
N LEU A 123 5.67 -3.43 10.76
CA LEU A 123 5.81 -2.05 11.16
C LEU A 123 4.43 -1.41 11.31
N ASP A 124 4.28 -0.60 12.34
CA ASP A 124 3.06 0.13 12.66
C ASP A 124 2.56 0.97 11.49
N ILE A 125 3.46 1.73 10.85
CA ILE A 125 3.16 2.60 9.70
C ILE A 125 2.71 1.87 8.44
N ASP A 126 2.83 0.55 8.40
CA ASP A 126 2.37 -0.29 7.29
C ASP A 126 1.08 -1.05 7.60
N ARG A 127 0.55 -0.89 8.81
CA ARG A 127 -0.75 -1.42 9.23
C ARG A 127 -1.89 -0.45 8.92
N LEU A 128 -1.80 0.18 7.76
CA LEU A 128 -2.76 1.14 7.24
C LEU A 128 -3.18 0.74 5.82
N ALA A 129 -4.46 0.88 5.52
CA ALA A 129 -5.01 0.75 4.18
C ALA A 129 -6.02 1.85 3.89
N LEU A 130 -6.06 2.31 2.65
CA LEU A 130 -7.01 3.32 2.16
C LEU A 130 -7.91 2.70 1.09
N SER A 131 -9.22 2.81 1.24
CA SER A 131 -10.21 2.38 0.26
C SER A 131 -11.44 3.27 0.37
N ASN A 132 -12.01 3.66 -0.76
CA ASN A 132 -13.23 4.46 -0.82
C ASN A 132 -13.22 5.66 0.15
N HIS A 133 -12.16 6.45 0.14
CA HIS A 133 -11.93 7.60 1.03
C HIS A 133 -11.85 7.28 2.53
N HIS A 134 -11.86 6.00 2.92
CA HIS A 134 -11.74 5.58 4.31
C HIS A 134 -10.37 4.97 4.58
N LEU A 135 -9.75 5.45 5.66
CA LEU A 135 -8.49 4.92 6.17
C LEU A 135 -8.79 3.84 7.22
N PHE A 136 -8.35 2.63 6.98
CA PHE A 136 -8.46 1.47 7.86
C PHE A 136 -7.13 1.23 8.57
N TYR A 137 -7.17 0.96 9.86
CA TYR A 137 -5.98 0.75 10.68
C TYR A 137 -6.22 -0.25 11.81
N ASP A 138 -5.13 -0.73 12.40
CA ASP A 138 -5.16 -1.62 13.55
C ASP A 138 -5.67 -0.87 14.79
N ALA A 139 -6.74 -1.38 15.41
CA ALA A 139 -7.39 -0.76 16.57
C ALA A 139 -6.49 -0.61 17.82
N ASN A 140 -5.34 -1.28 17.83
CA ASN A 140 -4.35 -1.12 18.89
C ASN A 140 -3.51 0.15 18.76
N PHE A 141 -3.69 0.93 17.69
CA PHE A 141 -2.96 2.17 17.44
C PHE A 141 -3.91 3.36 17.38
N ASP A 142 -3.38 4.53 17.72
CA ASP A 142 -4.01 5.80 17.47
C ASP A 142 -3.69 6.29 16.05
N LEU A 143 -4.71 6.71 15.29
CA LEU A 143 -4.54 7.12 13.89
C LEU A 143 -3.67 8.36 13.75
N ASP A 144 -3.85 9.36 14.62
CA ASP A 144 -3.07 10.59 14.56
C ASP A 144 -1.61 10.33 14.90
N ALA A 145 -1.36 9.44 15.88
CA ALA A 145 -0.02 8.98 16.21
C ALA A 145 0.66 8.27 15.02
N LEU A 146 -0.07 7.41 14.28
CA LEU A 146 0.45 6.74 13.08
C LEU A 146 0.76 7.75 11.96
N CYS A 147 -0.15 8.68 11.69
CA CYS A 147 0.07 9.72 10.69
C CYS A 147 1.27 10.63 11.05
N ASN A 148 1.41 10.98 12.34
CA ASN A 148 2.53 11.76 12.82
C ASN A 148 3.85 10.96 12.76
N ALA A 149 3.85 9.66 13.03
CA ALA A 149 5.01 8.80 12.87
C ALA A 149 5.47 8.76 11.39
N ILE A 150 4.54 8.67 10.44
CA ILE A 150 4.84 8.71 9.00
C ILE A 150 5.52 10.03 8.63
N ARG A 151 4.95 11.19 9.05
CA ARG A 151 5.51 12.53 8.78
C ARG A 151 6.87 12.72 9.44
N ALA A 152 7.04 12.22 10.66
CA ALA A 152 8.29 12.27 11.40
C ALA A 152 9.33 11.22 10.95
N LYS A 153 9.01 10.42 9.93
CA LYS A 153 9.87 9.33 9.42
C LYS A 153 10.27 8.34 10.52
N ARG A 154 9.33 7.95 11.36
CA ARG A 154 9.51 6.92 12.39
C ARG A 154 8.66 5.69 12.06
N ALA A 155 9.16 4.53 12.39
CA ALA A 155 8.44 3.27 12.27
C ALA A 155 8.78 2.40 13.50
N THR A 156 7.77 1.79 14.10
CA THR A 156 7.93 0.92 15.28
C THR A 156 7.65 -0.52 14.89
N ARG A 157 8.49 -1.45 15.35
CA ARG A 157 8.22 -2.87 15.15
C ARG A 157 7.06 -3.32 16.02
N VAL A 158 6.09 -3.95 15.41
CA VAL A 158 4.95 -4.52 16.11
C VAL A 158 5.24 -5.95 16.48
N ARG A 159 5.27 -6.21 17.78
CA ARG A 159 5.46 -7.56 18.32
C ARG A 159 4.16 -8.36 18.17
N GLY A 160 4.29 -9.63 17.82
CA GLY A 160 3.16 -10.56 17.73
C GLY A 160 3.38 -11.68 16.71
N THR A 161 2.53 -12.68 16.78
CA THR A 161 2.52 -13.78 15.81
C THR A 161 1.86 -13.34 14.52
N ARG A 162 2.49 -13.66 13.39
CA ARG A 162 1.92 -13.41 12.07
C ARG A 162 0.88 -14.47 11.73
N ASP A 163 -0.19 -14.00 11.10
CA ASP A 163 -1.14 -14.90 10.44
C ASP A 163 -0.52 -15.47 9.16
N MET A 164 -0.12 -16.75 9.22
CA MET A 164 0.51 -17.46 8.10
C MET A 164 -0.52 -18.03 7.11
N THR A 165 -1.82 -17.79 7.30
CA THR A 165 -2.84 -18.30 6.36
C THR A 165 -2.78 -17.61 5.00
N LEU A 166 -2.38 -16.33 4.97
CA LEU A 166 -2.24 -15.53 3.76
C LEU A 166 -0.80 -15.46 3.23
N PHE A 167 0.18 -15.86 4.02
CA PHE A 167 1.60 -15.80 3.69
C PHE A 167 2.21 -17.19 3.66
N ALA A 168 3.03 -17.45 2.66
CA ALA A 168 3.62 -18.78 2.46
C ALA A 168 4.73 -19.09 3.47
N ARG A 169 5.48 -18.09 3.90
CA ARG A 169 6.61 -18.21 4.85
C ARG A 169 6.89 -16.90 5.56
N ASN A 170 7.28 -17.01 6.81
CA ASN A 170 7.98 -15.93 7.50
C ASN A 170 9.40 -15.84 6.93
N ARG A 171 9.81 -14.66 6.45
CA ARG A 171 11.12 -14.47 5.83
C ARG A 171 11.86 -13.30 6.48
N PRO A 172 12.65 -13.58 7.53
CA PRO A 172 13.46 -12.55 8.20
C PRO A 172 14.33 -11.74 7.24
N GLN A 173 14.83 -12.38 6.17
CA GLN A 173 15.65 -11.71 5.15
C GLN A 173 14.86 -10.65 4.36
N ILE A 174 13.58 -10.93 4.03
CA ILE A 174 12.72 -9.96 3.32
C ILE A 174 12.42 -8.78 4.24
N GLU A 175 12.17 -9.04 5.49
CA GLU A 175 11.89 -8.05 6.52
C GLU A 175 13.10 -7.14 6.74
N HIS A 176 14.28 -7.72 6.90
CA HIS A 176 15.52 -6.96 6.99
C HIS A 176 15.75 -6.10 5.74
N HIS A 177 15.57 -6.67 4.55
CA HIS A 177 15.72 -5.92 3.29
C HIS A 177 14.73 -4.76 3.19
N TYR A 178 13.49 -4.96 3.65
CA TYR A 178 12.47 -3.94 3.69
C TYR A 178 12.84 -2.78 4.65
N GLU A 179 13.31 -3.10 5.85
CA GLU A 179 13.78 -2.08 6.80
C GLU A 179 14.99 -1.29 6.27
N VAL A 180 15.93 -1.96 5.61
CA VAL A 180 17.06 -1.27 4.94
C VAL A 180 16.55 -0.29 3.90
N ARG A 181 15.54 -0.65 3.10
CA ARG A 181 14.91 0.28 2.14
C ARG A 181 14.23 1.46 2.82
N LEU A 182 13.54 1.25 3.94
CA LEU A 182 12.92 2.32 4.71
C LEU A 182 13.96 3.28 5.30
N ARG A 183 15.04 2.76 5.87
CA ARG A 183 16.14 3.58 6.39
C ARG A 183 16.77 4.44 5.29
N ARG A 184 16.93 3.90 4.07
CA ARG A 184 17.39 4.67 2.90
C ARG A 184 16.41 5.80 2.51
N LYS A 185 15.14 5.68 2.84
CA LYS A 185 14.11 6.74 2.68
C LYS A 185 14.03 7.68 3.87
N GLY A 186 14.99 7.62 4.79
CA GLY A 186 15.10 8.50 5.96
C GLY A 186 14.27 8.04 7.17
N TYR A 187 13.68 6.85 7.16
CA TYR A 187 12.95 6.35 8.33
C TYR A 187 13.89 5.82 9.42
N THR A 188 13.60 6.16 10.66
CA THR A 188 14.16 5.50 11.85
C THR A 188 13.24 4.36 12.23
N VAL A 189 13.77 3.14 12.28
CA VAL A 189 13.04 1.95 12.75
C VAL A 189 13.47 1.68 14.18
N ILE A 190 12.49 1.60 15.09
CA ILE A 190 12.64 1.36 16.53
C ILE A 190 11.93 0.06 16.93
N ASP A 191 12.37 -0.54 18.04
CA ASP A 191 11.79 -1.77 18.63
C ASP A 191 10.62 -1.46 19.56
#